data_1c1015773a2c4a419348a1185e44ebfc
#
_entry.id   1c1015773a2c4a419348a1185e44ebfc
#
_cell.length_a   1.000
_cell.length_b   1.000
_cell.length_c   1.000
_cell.angle_alpha   90.00
_cell.angle_beta   90.00
_cell.angle_gamma   90.00
#
_symmetry.space_group_name_H-M   'P 1'
#
loop_
_entity.id
_entity.type
_entity.pdbx_description
1 polymer ?
#
loop_
_entity_poly.entity_id
_entity_poly.type
_entity_poly.pdbx_seq_one_letter_code
_entity_poly.pdbx_strand_id
1 'polypeptide(L)'
;YQKSPTFRVQAPNNIAVGGWHRDRDYNHSPHEINMFLPLTPAYGTNTIWTESIEGLGDYKPLEAEVGEYYVWDGVNLNHGNKVNTTNKSRVSIDFRVLPYDKYDPGTEAFSVSRGKKFILGDYYSLYEAKK
;
A
#
# COMPACT_ATOMS: atom_id res chain seq x y z
N TYR A 1 5.00 11.72 4.69
CA TYR A 1 4.09 10.90 3.86
C TYR A 1 4.64 10.76 2.44
N GLN A 2 4.25 9.69 1.78
CA GLN A 2 4.56 9.46 0.37
C GLN A 2 4.04 10.62 -0.50
N LYS A 3 4.94 11.32 -1.19
CA LYS A 3 4.64 12.55 -1.94
C LYS A 3 3.67 12.33 -3.09
N SER A 4 3.76 11.19 -3.75
CA SER A 4 2.89 10.83 -4.88
C SER A 4 2.17 9.52 -4.57
N PRO A 5 0.91 9.56 -4.13
CA PRO A 5 0.12 8.36 -3.92
C PRO A 5 0.02 7.49 -5.18
N THR A 6 -0.28 6.23 -5.01
CA THR A 6 -0.52 5.31 -6.12
C THR A 6 -2.03 5.24 -6.38
N PHE A 7 -2.43 5.64 -7.56
CA PHE A 7 -3.80 5.44 -8.06
C PHE A 7 -3.87 4.07 -8.74
N ARG A 8 -4.85 3.26 -8.38
CA ARG A 8 -5.02 1.91 -8.92
C ARG A 8 -6.43 1.66 -9.42
N VAL A 9 -6.51 0.96 -10.55
CA VAL A 9 -7.76 0.43 -11.09
C VAL A 9 -7.59 -1.08 -11.28
N GLN A 10 -8.54 -1.86 -10.75
CA GLN A 10 -8.62 -3.29 -11.00
C GLN A 10 -9.97 -3.61 -11.66
N ALA A 11 -9.94 -3.75 -12.98
CA ALA A 11 -11.11 -4.11 -13.77
C ALA A 11 -11.49 -5.60 -13.58
N PRO A 12 -12.76 -5.99 -13.86
CA PRO A 12 -13.16 -7.39 -13.91
C PRO A 12 -12.25 -8.22 -14.82
N ASN A 13 -12.00 -9.45 -14.44
CA ASN A 13 -11.13 -10.42 -15.12
C ASN A 13 -9.66 -9.98 -15.22
N ASN A 14 -9.25 -8.99 -14.44
CA ASN A 14 -7.89 -8.46 -14.43
C ASN A 14 -7.29 -8.53 -13.03
N ILE A 15 -5.98 -8.31 -12.93
CA ILE A 15 -5.21 -8.23 -11.68
C ILE A 15 -4.57 -6.84 -11.58
N ALA A 16 -4.70 -6.18 -10.42
CA ALA A 16 -4.18 -4.81 -10.25
C ALA A 16 -2.66 -4.78 -10.14
N VAL A 17 -2.07 -5.74 -9.43
CA VAL A 17 -0.63 -5.89 -9.22
C VAL A 17 -0.30 -7.38 -9.27
N GLY A 18 0.63 -7.74 -10.11
CA GLY A 18 1.13 -9.11 -10.17
C GLY A 18 2.13 -9.38 -9.05
N GLY A 19 2.07 -10.58 -8.51
CA GLY A 19 3.01 -11.07 -7.50
C GLY A 19 2.61 -10.71 -6.07
N TRP A 20 2.74 -11.74 -5.21
CA TRP A 20 2.60 -11.59 -3.76
C TRP A 20 3.94 -11.14 -3.20
N HIS A 21 3.94 -10.16 -2.29
CA HIS A 21 5.17 -9.56 -1.76
C HIS A 21 4.92 -8.87 -0.43
N ARG A 22 6.01 -8.49 0.22
CA ARG A 22 6.06 -7.53 1.32
C ARG A 22 6.76 -6.28 0.81
N ASP A 23 6.33 -5.10 1.20
CA ASP A 23 6.96 -3.87 0.70
C ASP A 23 8.45 -3.77 1.09
N ARG A 24 8.85 -4.35 2.23
CA ARG A 24 10.27 -4.43 2.62
C ARG A 24 11.16 -5.18 1.61
N ASP A 25 10.58 -6.09 0.84
CA ASP A 25 11.31 -6.80 -0.22
C ASP A 25 11.69 -5.84 -1.37
N TYR A 26 11.11 -4.64 -1.38
CA TYR A 26 11.39 -3.54 -2.31
C TYR A 26 12.02 -2.32 -1.63
N ASN A 27 12.77 -2.54 -0.56
CA ASN A 27 13.55 -1.54 0.20
C ASN A 27 12.73 -0.54 1.02
N HIS A 28 11.43 -0.75 1.21
CA HIS A 28 10.63 0.11 2.08
C HIS A 28 11.06 0.01 3.54
N SER A 29 11.03 1.12 4.27
CA SER A 29 11.34 1.16 5.69
C SER A 29 10.39 0.24 6.48
N PRO A 30 10.89 -0.56 7.45
CA PRO A 30 10.04 -1.41 8.27
C PRO A 30 9.08 -0.62 9.18
N HIS A 31 9.21 0.69 9.23
CA HIS A 31 8.37 1.59 10.02
C HIS A 31 7.32 2.33 9.20
N GLU A 32 7.26 2.10 7.89
CA GLU A 32 6.17 2.64 7.07
C GLU A 32 4.83 2.01 7.44
N ILE A 33 3.80 2.80 7.37
CA ILE A 33 2.41 2.40 7.60
C ILE A 33 1.67 2.56 6.28
N ASN A 34 1.06 1.50 5.80
CA ASN A 34 0.30 1.51 4.56
C ASN A 34 -1.11 2.02 4.79
N MET A 35 -1.54 2.90 3.91
CA MET A 35 -2.89 3.45 3.85
C MET A 35 -3.55 2.99 2.55
N PHE A 36 -4.70 2.34 2.66
CA PHE A 36 -5.52 1.92 1.52
C PHE A 36 -6.86 2.63 1.58
N LEU A 37 -7.13 3.48 0.59
CA LEU A 37 -8.34 4.29 0.47
C LEU A 37 -9.10 3.88 -0.79
N PRO A 38 -10.16 3.07 -0.71
CA PRO A 38 -11.01 2.75 -1.85
C PRO A 38 -11.90 3.93 -2.22
N LEU A 39 -12.00 4.21 -3.52
CA LEU A 39 -12.91 5.20 -4.11
C LEU A 39 -14.16 4.54 -4.71
N THR A 40 -14.18 3.24 -4.77
CA THR A 40 -15.33 2.37 -5.06
C THR A 40 -15.32 1.23 -4.06
N PRO A 41 -16.44 0.54 -3.78
CA PRO A 41 -16.43 -0.58 -2.85
C PRO A 41 -15.35 -1.61 -3.17
N ALA A 42 -14.57 -1.98 -2.16
CA ALA A 42 -13.49 -2.97 -2.22
C ALA A 42 -13.92 -4.23 -1.46
N TYR A 43 -14.05 -5.34 -2.17
CA TYR A 43 -14.54 -6.60 -1.59
C TYR A 43 -14.11 -7.82 -2.39
N GLY A 44 -14.12 -8.98 -1.76
CA GLY A 44 -13.85 -10.25 -2.41
C GLY A 44 -12.54 -10.26 -3.20
N THR A 45 -12.59 -10.54 -4.50
CA THR A 45 -11.40 -10.62 -5.35
C THR A 45 -11.02 -9.29 -6.02
N ASN A 46 -11.78 -8.22 -5.86
CA ASN A 46 -11.41 -6.92 -6.40
C ASN A 46 -10.52 -6.09 -5.45
N THR A 47 -10.19 -6.61 -4.27
CA THR A 47 -9.39 -5.89 -3.27
C THR A 47 -8.02 -6.52 -3.01
N ILE A 48 -7.25 -5.92 -2.11
CA ILE A 48 -5.98 -6.43 -1.63
C ILE A 48 -6.26 -7.60 -0.67
N TRP A 49 -5.48 -8.65 -0.77
CA TRP A 49 -5.46 -9.77 0.16
C TRP A 49 -4.16 -9.74 0.95
N THR A 50 -4.22 -9.90 2.26
CA THR A 50 -3.06 -9.86 3.14
C THR A 50 -3.14 -10.92 4.22
N GLU A 51 -1.98 -11.36 4.71
CA GLU A 51 -1.89 -12.14 5.94
C GLU A 51 -2.38 -11.31 7.13
N SER A 52 -2.87 -11.97 8.18
CA SER A 52 -3.18 -11.31 9.46
C SER A 52 -1.95 -11.19 10.37
N ILE A 53 -1.01 -12.12 10.23
CA ILE A 53 0.27 -12.18 10.95
C ILE A 53 1.32 -12.65 9.96
N GLU A 54 2.52 -12.11 10.04
CA GLU A 54 3.63 -12.45 9.15
C GLU A 54 3.90 -13.97 9.13
N GLY A 55 3.89 -14.54 7.93
CA GLY A 55 4.18 -15.95 7.68
C GLY A 55 3.06 -16.93 8.03
N LEU A 56 1.88 -16.45 8.45
CA LEU A 56 0.76 -17.32 8.78
C LEU A 56 0.06 -17.91 7.54
N GLY A 57 0.07 -17.20 6.42
CA GLY A 57 -0.54 -17.67 5.16
C GLY A 57 -2.07 -17.68 5.13
N ASP A 58 -2.72 -17.03 6.08
CA ASP A 58 -4.18 -17.02 6.29
C ASP A 58 -4.92 -15.93 5.50
N TYR A 59 -4.41 -15.56 4.37
CA TYR A 59 -4.82 -14.41 3.56
C TYR A 59 -6.32 -14.07 3.59
N LYS A 60 -6.60 -12.81 3.91
CA LYS A 60 -7.95 -12.23 3.97
C LYS A 60 -8.05 -10.97 3.13
N PRO A 61 -9.22 -10.67 2.54
CA PRO A 61 -9.43 -9.43 1.80
C PRO A 61 -9.51 -8.23 2.73
N LEU A 62 -8.93 -7.10 2.33
CA LEU A 62 -9.17 -5.79 2.95
C LEU A 62 -10.48 -5.22 2.37
N GLU A 63 -11.60 -5.50 3.01
CA GLU A 63 -12.93 -5.07 2.53
C GLU A 63 -13.30 -3.73 3.14
N ALA A 64 -13.66 -2.76 2.30
CA ALA A 64 -14.04 -1.42 2.74
C ALA A 64 -15.04 -0.78 1.78
N GLU A 65 -15.96 0.00 2.34
CA GLU A 65 -16.87 0.85 1.59
C GLU A 65 -16.24 2.20 1.27
N VAL A 66 -16.87 2.95 0.36
CA VAL A 66 -16.44 4.31 0.04
C VAL A 66 -16.55 5.21 1.29
N GLY A 67 -15.45 5.89 1.61
CA GLY A 67 -15.34 6.70 2.83
C GLY A 67 -14.67 6.01 4.01
N GLU A 68 -14.46 4.70 3.93
CA GLU A 68 -13.63 3.94 4.85
C GLU A 68 -12.19 3.85 4.32
N TYR A 69 -11.24 3.54 5.19
CA TYR A 69 -9.87 3.27 4.80
C TYR A 69 -9.23 2.25 5.75
N TYR A 70 -8.26 1.51 5.24
CA TYR A 70 -7.42 0.64 6.04
C TYR A 70 -6.08 1.30 6.35
N VAL A 71 -5.68 1.13 7.61
CA VAL A 71 -4.31 1.31 8.09
C VAL A 71 -3.76 -0.07 8.39
N TRP A 72 -2.69 -0.48 7.71
CA TRP A 72 -2.23 -1.85 7.80
C TRP A 72 -0.72 -1.97 7.54
N ASP A 73 -0.14 -3.10 7.93
CA ASP A 73 1.29 -3.36 7.85
C ASP A 73 1.67 -4.08 6.54
N GLY A 74 1.52 -3.42 5.41
CA GLY A 74 1.93 -3.97 4.12
C GLY A 74 3.44 -4.11 3.95
N VAL A 75 4.22 -3.50 4.84
CA VAL A 75 5.67 -3.64 4.83
C VAL A 75 6.09 -5.04 5.26
N ASN A 76 5.47 -5.59 6.29
CA ASN A 76 5.86 -6.87 6.87
C ASN A 76 4.93 -8.02 6.48
N LEU A 77 3.65 -7.75 6.23
CA LEU A 77 2.67 -8.77 5.86
C LEU A 77 2.72 -9.08 4.37
N ASN A 78 2.81 -10.35 4.02
CA ASN A 78 2.73 -10.77 2.63
C ASN A 78 1.33 -10.48 2.09
N HIS A 79 1.28 -9.81 0.94
CA HIS A 79 0.04 -9.36 0.35
C HIS A 79 0.09 -9.36 -1.18
N GLY A 80 -1.09 -9.28 -1.78
CA GLY A 80 -1.21 -9.26 -3.24
C GLY A 80 -2.65 -9.08 -3.70
N ASN A 81 -2.85 -9.26 -4.99
CA ASN A 81 -4.17 -9.25 -5.61
C ASN A 81 -4.48 -10.62 -6.21
N LYS A 82 -5.76 -10.96 -6.22
CA LYS A 82 -6.30 -12.08 -7.00
C LYS A 82 -6.87 -11.53 -8.31
N VAL A 83 -7.08 -12.39 -9.29
CA VAL A 83 -7.87 -12.00 -10.47
C VAL A 83 -9.26 -11.57 -9.99
N ASN A 84 -9.69 -10.41 -10.40
CA ASN A 84 -11.00 -9.87 -10.04
C ASN A 84 -12.11 -10.67 -10.72
N THR A 85 -12.74 -11.56 -9.97
CA THR A 85 -13.89 -12.36 -10.43
C THR A 85 -15.23 -11.70 -10.13
N THR A 86 -15.23 -10.52 -9.52
CA THR A 86 -16.43 -9.69 -9.38
C THR A 86 -16.75 -9.02 -10.73
N ASN A 87 -17.98 -8.58 -10.90
CA ASN A 87 -18.38 -7.82 -12.09
C ASN A 87 -18.18 -6.30 -11.92
N LYS A 88 -17.39 -5.88 -10.92
CA LYS A 88 -17.15 -4.47 -10.58
C LYS A 88 -15.67 -4.15 -10.57
N SER A 89 -15.33 -3.00 -11.14
CA SER A 89 -13.98 -2.44 -11.00
C SER A 89 -13.78 -1.87 -9.61
N ARG A 90 -12.58 -2.06 -9.04
CA ARG A 90 -12.14 -1.28 -7.88
C ARG A 90 -11.24 -0.14 -8.35
N VAL A 91 -11.51 1.04 -7.80
CA VAL A 91 -10.63 2.22 -7.89
C VAL A 91 -10.16 2.57 -6.49
N SER A 92 -8.87 2.76 -6.28
CA SER A 92 -8.32 3.10 -4.97
C SER A 92 -7.08 3.97 -5.05
N ILE A 93 -6.76 4.58 -3.92
CA ILE A 93 -5.52 5.29 -3.68
C ILE A 93 -4.76 4.55 -2.59
N ASP A 94 -3.49 4.22 -2.86
CA ASP A 94 -2.59 3.64 -1.88
C ASP A 94 -1.47 4.64 -1.61
N PHE A 95 -1.13 4.84 -0.35
CA PHE A 95 0.04 5.64 0.03
C PHE A 95 0.60 5.17 1.37
N ARG A 96 1.78 5.67 1.70
CA ARG A 96 2.47 5.31 2.94
C ARG A 96 2.76 6.55 3.75
N VAL A 97 2.74 6.38 5.06
CA VAL A 97 3.23 7.37 6.01
C VAL A 97 4.39 6.77 6.80
N LEU A 98 5.35 7.61 7.12
CA LEU A 98 6.51 7.24 7.95
C LEU A 98 6.55 8.22 9.13
N PRO A 99 6.51 7.74 10.39
CA PRO A 99 6.71 8.59 11.55
C PRO A 99 8.05 9.33 11.45
N TYR A 100 8.07 10.62 11.76
CA TYR A 100 9.27 11.44 11.54
C TYR A 100 10.47 10.99 12.39
N ASP A 101 10.23 10.46 13.59
CA ASP A 101 11.27 9.90 14.47
C ASP A 101 11.88 8.59 13.92
N LYS A 102 11.29 8.01 12.88
CA LYS A 102 11.78 6.82 12.17
C LYS A 102 12.39 7.15 10.80
N TYR A 103 12.38 8.43 10.43
CA TYR A 103 12.95 8.87 9.17
C TYR A 103 14.50 8.91 9.24
N ASP A 104 15.12 8.25 8.28
CA ASP A 104 16.59 8.27 8.10
C ASP A 104 16.95 9.18 6.91
N PRO A 105 17.48 10.39 7.15
CA PRO A 105 17.89 11.29 6.08
C PRO A 105 19.13 10.80 5.31
N GLY A 106 19.89 9.87 5.89
CA GLY A 106 21.11 9.29 5.30
C GLY A 106 20.88 8.04 4.46
N THR A 107 19.62 7.59 4.33
CA THR A 107 19.34 6.37 3.59
C THR A 107 19.75 6.45 2.13
N GLU A 108 20.41 5.41 1.62
CA GLU A 108 20.69 5.22 0.20
C GLU A 108 19.62 4.34 -0.48
N ALA A 109 18.66 3.84 0.28
CA ALA A 109 17.57 3.02 -0.25
C ALA A 109 16.66 3.83 -1.19
N PHE A 110 16.17 3.18 -2.22
CA PHE A 110 15.25 3.78 -3.17
C PHE A 110 14.12 2.81 -3.55
N SER A 111 13.00 3.39 -3.94
CA SER A 111 11.85 2.66 -4.44
C SER A 111 12.17 2.05 -5.80
N VAL A 112 12.18 0.73 -5.88
CA VAL A 112 12.47 -0.01 -7.12
C VAL A 112 11.48 0.36 -8.22
N SER A 113 10.20 0.49 -7.88
CA SER A 113 9.12 0.76 -8.84
C SER A 113 9.08 2.21 -9.33
N ARG A 114 9.62 3.16 -8.56
CA ARG A 114 9.53 4.60 -8.83
C ARG A 114 10.88 5.25 -9.13
N GLY A 115 12.00 4.56 -8.86
CA GLY A 115 13.34 5.11 -9.01
C GLY A 115 13.60 6.33 -8.14
N LYS A 116 12.91 6.46 -6.99
CA LYS A 116 13.02 7.59 -6.07
C LYS A 116 13.68 7.17 -4.77
N LYS A 117 14.62 7.98 -4.27
CA LYS A 117 15.20 7.78 -2.94
C LYS A 117 14.15 8.00 -1.84
N PHE A 118 14.21 7.21 -0.77
CA PHE A 118 13.30 7.35 0.37
C PHE A 118 13.67 8.54 1.28
N ILE A 119 13.82 9.72 0.68
CA ILE A 119 14.16 10.98 1.35
C ILE A 119 13.09 12.05 1.16
N LEU A 120 13.10 13.05 2.04
CA LEU A 120 12.25 14.25 1.90
C LEU A 120 12.60 14.99 0.60
N GLY A 121 11.56 15.49 -0.07
CA GLY A 121 11.68 16.17 -1.35
C GLY A 121 11.62 15.24 -2.56
N ASP A 122 11.98 13.96 -2.42
CA ASP A 122 11.93 12.96 -3.50
C ASP A 122 10.74 12.00 -3.30
N TYR A 123 10.88 10.94 -2.48
CA TYR A 123 9.77 10.01 -2.21
C TYR A 123 8.79 10.55 -1.16
N TYR A 124 9.31 11.23 -0.12
CA TYR A 124 8.50 11.75 0.96
C TYR A 124 8.30 13.27 0.90
N SER A 125 7.16 13.71 1.46
CA SER A 125 6.91 15.09 1.87
C SER A 125 6.68 15.13 3.37
N LEU A 126 7.09 16.24 4.00
CA LEU A 126 6.81 16.48 5.41
C LEU A 126 5.37 16.99 5.57
N TYR A 127 4.69 16.50 6.59
CA TYR A 127 3.45 17.08 7.09
C TYR A 127 3.72 17.68 8.47
N GLU A 128 3.45 18.96 8.62
CA GLU A 128 3.47 19.65 9.90
C GLU A 128 2.02 20.03 10.26
N ALA A 129 1.53 19.49 11.37
CA ALA A 129 0.23 19.90 11.88
C ALA A 129 0.28 21.40 12.22
N LYS A 130 -0.61 22.18 11.62
CA LYS A 130 -0.80 23.56 12.07
C LYS A 130 -1.31 23.53 13.50
N LYS A 131 -0.61 24.22 14.39
CA LYS A 131 -1.05 24.47 15.78
C LYS A 131 -2.25 25.39 15.79
#